data_33a8731422fdb5d2e0665b32898e0a48
#
_entry.id   33a8731422fdb5d2e0665b32898e0a48
#
_cell.length_a   1.000
_cell.length_b   1.000
_cell.length_c   1.000
_cell.angle_alpha   90.00
_cell.angle_beta   90.00
_cell.angle_gamma   90.00
#
_symmetry.space_group_name_H-M   'P 1'
#
loop_
_entity.id
_entity.type
_entity.pdbx_description
1 polymer ?
#
loop_
_entity_poly.entity_id
_entity_poly.type
_entity_poly.pdbx_seq_one_letter_code
_entity_poly.pdbx_strand_id
1 'polypeptide(L)'
;MTPKIIFFDIDDTLYRKYTDTLRPSVLQAMNELKAKGILTAIATGRTPAAFPEKIKQLIRQCGMDMLISINGQYIEYQGKMLQSYPMDEADIHAVIAVLQRKNIPYAFVGTQHIAVSERNSLTENTLASILTVCPEDPHYYQKHEVYQMLAFYPPQQDGEISPDIEALGLKTVRWHENAVDILRSGGSKAVGIAHAVAKLGIAMQDVMAFGDGMNDIEMLQTVGFGVAMGNGEPQAKAAARHVCPSVDEDGVYRGLQELGIID
;
A
#
# COMPACT_ATOMS: atom_id res chain seq x y z
N MET A 1 8.87 -19.36 -15.46
CA MET A 1 7.89 -18.36 -16.03
C MET A 1 8.60 -17.01 -16.01
N THR A 2 8.58 -16.27 -17.11
CA THR A 2 9.14 -14.91 -17.14
C THR A 2 7.96 -13.93 -17.04
N PRO A 3 7.83 -13.19 -15.93
CA PRO A 3 6.75 -12.22 -15.76
C PRO A 3 6.95 -11.03 -16.72
N LYS A 4 5.85 -10.39 -17.11
CA LYS A 4 5.87 -9.13 -17.88
C LYS A 4 5.97 -7.91 -16.98
N ILE A 5 5.42 -8.02 -15.76
CA ILE A 5 5.45 -6.97 -14.75
C ILE A 5 5.57 -7.59 -13.36
N ILE A 6 6.33 -6.93 -12.48
CA ILE A 6 6.48 -7.32 -11.08
C ILE A 6 6.08 -6.16 -10.19
N PHE A 7 5.14 -6.42 -9.28
CA PHE A 7 4.72 -5.49 -8.25
C PHE A 7 5.46 -5.75 -6.94
N PHE A 8 5.82 -4.70 -6.26
CA PHE A 8 6.49 -4.76 -4.96
C PHE A 8 5.73 -3.91 -3.95
N ASP A 9 5.45 -4.45 -2.77
CA ASP A 9 5.11 -3.61 -1.64
C ASP A 9 6.32 -2.80 -1.18
N ILE A 10 6.08 -1.74 -0.38
CA ILE A 10 7.15 -0.86 0.12
C ILE A 10 7.64 -1.35 1.48
N ASP A 11 6.77 -1.29 2.49
CA ASP A 11 7.15 -1.49 3.89
C ASP A 11 7.48 -2.94 4.16
N ASP A 12 8.65 -3.18 4.74
CA ASP A 12 9.17 -4.50 5.06
C ASP A 12 9.27 -5.50 3.87
N THR A 13 9.12 -4.96 2.63
CA THR A 13 9.38 -5.65 1.35
C THR A 13 10.56 -5.02 0.61
N LEU A 14 10.42 -3.81 0.05
CA LEU A 14 11.54 -3.06 -0.55
C LEU A 14 12.36 -2.30 0.50
N TYR A 15 11.72 -1.87 1.56
CA TYR A 15 12.21 -0.89 2.50
C TYR A 15 11.89 -1.29 3.94
N ARG A 16 12.91 -1.28 4.81
CA ARG A 16 12.75 -1.56 6.24
C ARG A 16 12.37 -0.27 6.98
N LYS A 17 11.08 -0.12 7.27
CA LYS A 17 10.53 1.15 7.79
C LYS A 17 11.11 1.58 9.15
N TYR A 18 11.33 0.65 10.08
CA TYR A 18 11.79 0.96 11.43
C TYR A 18 13.26 1.37 11.52
N THR A 19 14.06 1.00 10.53
CA THR A 19 15.49 1.36 10.46
C THR A 19 15.80 2.34 9.34
N ASP A 20 14.77 2.81 8.62
CA ASP A 20 14.91 3.66 7.44
C ASP A 20 15.95 3.07 6.45
N THR A 21 15.86 1.77 6.16
CA THR A 21 16.85 1.09 5.34
C THR A 21 16.28 0.67 3.99
N LEU A 22 16.90 1.14 2.91
CA LEU A 22 16.77 0.61 1.56
C LEU A 22 18.11 -0.02 1.17
N ARG A 23 18.11 -1.33 0.94
CA ARG A 23 19.34 -2.05 0.60
C ARG A 23 19.77 -1.76 -0.84
N PRO A 24 21.07 -1.63 -1.13
CA PRO A 24 21.57 -1.35 -2.50
C PRO A 24 21.15 -2.43 -3.52
N SER A 25 21.00 -3.66 -3.11
CA SER A 25 20.52 -4.79 -3.93
C SER A 25 19.16 -4.55 -4.55
N VAL A 26 18.29 -3.74 -3.92
CA VAL A 26 16.97 -3.39 -4.48
C VAL A 26 17.13 -2.60 -5.78
N LEU A 27 17.98 -1.57 -5.80
CA LEU A 27 18.25 -0.81 -7.03
C LEU A 27 18.88 -1.68 -8.11
N GLN A 28 19.79 -2.59 -7.71
CA GLN A 28 20.40 -3.55 -8.63
C GLN A 28 19.31 -4.45 -9.24
N ALA A 29 18.43 -5.03 -8.43
CA ALA A 29 17.30 -5.84 -8.92
C ALA A 29 16.44 -5.08 -9.94
N MET A 30 16.04 -3.84 -9.63
CA MET A 30 15.22 -3.04 -10.55
C MET A 30 15.93 -2.80 -11.90
N ASN A 31 17.24 -2.53 -11.87
CA ASN A 31 18.02 -2.31 -13.11
C ASN A 31 18.15 -3.60 -13.95
N GLU A 32 18.34 -4.76 -13.31
CA GLU A 32 18.42 -6.05 -14.01
C GLU A 32 17.06 -6.45 -14.61
N LEU A 33 15.96 -6.23 -13.89
CA LEU A 33 14.61 -6.44 -14.43
C LEU A 33 14.34 -5.57 -15.65
N LYS A 34 14.71 -4.29 -15.58
CA LYS A 34 14.58 -3.35 -16.70
C LYS A 34 15.42 -3.78 -17.90
N ALA A 35 16.65 -4.24 -17.69
CA ALA A 35 17.51 -4.75 -18.75
C ALA A 35 16.92 -5.98 -19.46
N LYS A 36 16.13 -6.79 -18.74
CA LYS A 36 15.39 -7.94 -19.28
C LYS A 36 14.02 -7.57 -19.87
N GLY A 37 13.64 -6.28 -19.88
CA GLY A 37 12.36 -5.78 -20.41
C GLY A 37 11.16 -6.08 -19.52
N ILE A 38 11.37 -6.38 -18.24
CA ILE A 38 10.33 -6.64 -17.26
C ILE A 38 9.94 -5.31 -16.61
N LEU A 39 8.65 -4.97 -16.67
CA LEU A 39 8.12 -3.76 -16.04
C LEU A 39 8.20 -3.88 -14.51
N THR A 40 8.56 -2.78 -13.85
CA THR A 40 8.62 -2.70 -12.39
C THR A 40 7.54 -1.78 -11.85
N ALA A 41 6.90 -2.20 -10.76
CA ALA A 41 5.77 -1.50 -10.18
C ALA A 41 5.75 -1.55 -8.65
N ILE A 42 5.19 -0.52 -8.04
CA ILE A 42 4.85 -0.50 -6.60
C ILE A 42 3.36 -0.79 -6.42
N ALA A 43 3.03 -1.55 -5.37
CA ALA A 43 1.66 -1.72 -4.87
C ALA A 43 1.64 -1.57 -3.35
N THR A 44 1.13 -0.44 -2.85
CA THR A 44 1.26 -0.07 -1.43
C THR A 44 -0.03 0.53 -0.85
N GLY A 45 -0.18 0.42 0.48
CA GLY A 45 -1.19 1.15 1.24
C GLY A 45 -0.85 2.64 1.42
N ARG A 46 0.41 3.02 1.25
CA ARG A 46 0.83 4.41 1.38
C ARG A 46 0.24 5.30 0.29
N THR A 47 -0.07 6.54 0.64
CA THR A 47 -0.27 7.61 -0.34
C THR A 47 1.10 8.06 -0.90
N PRO A 48 1.18 8.57 -2.15
CA PRO A 48 2.42 9.10 -2.71
C PRO A 48 3.10 10.17 -1.83
N ALA A 49 2.30 10.98 -1.10
CA ALA A 49 2.82 11.95 -0.13
C ALA A 49 3.65 11.30 0.98
N ALA A 50 3.27 10.10 1.40
CA ALA A 50 3.89 9.34 2.50
C ALA A 50 4.98 8.35 2.05
N PHE A 51 5.43 8.41 0.79
CA PHE A 51 6.54 7.59 0.36
C PHE A 51 7.84 8.05 1.05
N PRO A 52 8.61 7.13 1.65
CA PRO A 52 9.93 7.44 2.16
C PRO A 52 10.82 8.06 1.09
N GLU A 53 11.69 9.01 1.46
CA GLU A 53 12.53 9.70 0.48
C GLU A 53 13.43 8.71 -0.29
N LYS A 54 13.90 7.65 0.35
CA LYS A 54 14.69 6.59 -0.31
C LYS A 54 13.89 5.85 -1.39
N ILE A 55 12.59 5.64 -1.17
CA ILE A 55 11.70 5.07 -2.19
C ILE A 55 11.46 6.06 -3.33
N LYS A 56 11.26 7.34 -3.04
CA LYS A 56 11.17 8.38 -4.08
C LYS A 56 12.43 8.44 -4.93
N GLN A 57 13.61 8.31 -4.30
CA GLN A 57 14.89 8.23 -4.99
C GLN A 57 15.01 6.98 -5.86
N LEU A 58 14.64 5.80 -5.34
CA LEU A 58 14.61 4.56 -6.11
C LEU A 58 13.74 4.71 -7.36
N ILE A 59 12.50 5.21 -7.21
CA ILE A 59 11.57 5.43 -8.33
C ILE A 59 12.21 6.31 -9.41
N ARG A 60 12.86 7.41 -9.01
CA ARG A 60 13.56 8.32 -9.95
C ARG A 60 14.76 7.66 -10.64
N GLN A 61 15.53 6.85 -9.91
CA GLN A 61 16.77 6.25 -10.43
C GLN A 61 16.52 5.10 -11.39
N CYS A 62 15.59 4.19 -11.06
CA CYS A 62 15.28 3.06 -11.94
C CYS A 62 14.18 3.36 -12.97
N GLY A 63 13.47 4.51 -12.84
CA GLY A 63 12.35 4.84 -13.73
C GLY A 63 11.24 3.82 -13.62
N MET A 64 10.71 3.62 -12.40
CA MET A 64 9.65 2.65 -12.12
C MET A 64 8.40 2.95 -12.95
N ASP A 65 7.84 1.93 -13.57
CA ASP A 65 6.81 2.09 -14.61
C ASP A 65 5.44 2.42 -14.04
N MET A 66 5.09 1.82 -12.89
CA MET A 66 3.74 1.93 -12.32
C MET A 66 3.76 2.08 -10.81
N LEU A 67 2.84 2.92 -10.30
CA LEU A 67 2.60 3.10 -8.88
C LEU A 67 1.13 2.85 -8.58
N ILE A 68 0.84 1.85 -7.78
CA ILE A 68 -0.48 1.58 -7.21
C ILE A 68 -0.40 1.96 -5.74
N SER A 69 -1.10 3.01 -5.38
CA SER A 69 -1.07 3.64 -4.06
C SER A 69 -2.43 3.56 -3.37
N ILE A 70 -2.43 3.80 -2.05
CA ILE A 70 -3.66 3.88 -1.25
C ILE A 70 -4.50 2.60 -1.44
N ASN A 71 -3.87 1.42 -1.26
CA ASN A 71 -4.54 0.12 -1.41
C ASN A 71 -5.31 -0.03 -2.73
N GLY A 72 -4.75 0.48 -3.86
CA GLY A 72 -5.37 0.37 -5.18
C GLY A 72 -6.31 1.51 -5.56
N GLN A 73 -6.51 2.51 -4.69
CA GLN A 73 -7.42 3.62 -4.97
C GLN A 73 -6.83 4.67 -5.92
N TYR A 74 -5.49 4.72 -6.05
CA TYR A 74 -4.80 5.64 -6.96
C TYR A 74 -3.73 4.90 -7.76
N ILE A 75 -3.84 4.96 -9.09
CA ILE A 75 -2.99 4.24 -10.02
C ILE A 75 -2.34 5.23 -10.97
N GLU A 76 -1.01 5.19 -11.04
CA GLU A 76 -0.18 6.01 -11.92
C GLU A 76 0.66 5.10 -12.83
N TYR A 77 0.76 5.45 -14.10
CA TYR A 77 1.61 4.77 -15.08
C TYR A 77 2.45 5.80 -15.82
N GLN A 78 3.79 5.62 -15.78
CA GLN A 78 4.76 6.51 -16.41
C GLN A 78 4.55 7.99 -16.03
N GLY A 79 4.34 8.26 -14.76
CA GLY A 79 4.16 9.62 -14.22
C GLY A 79 2.81 10.28 -14.56
N LYS A 80 1.84 9.52 -15.07
CA LYS A 80 0.50 10.01 -15.37
C LYS A 80 -0.56 9.20 -14.63
N MET A 81 -1.55 9.88 -14.08
CA MET A 81 -2.70 9.21 -13.47
C MET A 81 -3.42 8.36 -14.52
N LEU A 82 -3.47 7.05 -14.29
CA LEU A 82 -4.12 6.07 -15.13
C LEU A 82 -5.58 5.84 -14.71
N GLN A 83 -5.81 5.79 -13.41
CA GLN A 83 -7.11 5.56 -12.79
C GLN A 83 -7.09 6.03 -11.33
N SER A 84 -8.22 6.57 -10.85
CA SER A 84 -8.41 6.89 -9.44
C SER A 84 -9.84 6.60 -8.98
N TYR A 85 -10.01 6.36 -7.69
CA TYR A 85 -11.28 5.99 -7.07
C TYR A 85 -11.45 6.78 -5.76
N PRO A 86 -11.71 8.11 -5.82
CA PRO A 86 -11.97 8.90 -4.63
C PRO A 86 -13.26 8.43 -3.93
N MET A 87 -13.32 8.61 -2.63
CA MET A 87 -14.52 8.37 -1.83
C MET A 87 -15.59 9.41 -2.18
N ASP A 88 -16.84 8.99 -2.17
CA ASP A 88 -17.97 9.92 -2.33
C ASP A 88 -18.14 10.77 -1.06
N GLU A 89 -18.53 12.02 -1.20
CA GLU A 89 -18.70 12.95 -0.07
C GLU A 89 -19.73 12.43 0.95
N ALA A 90 -20.77 11.73 0.48
CA ALA A 90 -21.76 11.08 1.34
C ALA A 90 -21.14 10.00 2.24
N ASP A 91 -20.24 9.18 1.70
CA ASP A 91 -19.52 8.16 2.46
C ASP A 91 -18.59 8.80 3.50
N ILE A 92 -17.89 9.87 3.11
CA ILE A 92 -17.02 10.63 4.02
C ILE A 92 -17.83 11.17 5.21
N HIS A 93 -18.97 11.81 4.94
CA HIS A 93 -19.85 12.32 5.99
C HIS A 93 -20.40 11.22 6.91
N ALA A 94 -20.78 10.09 6.33
CA ALA A 94 -21.28 8.94 7.11
C ALA A 94 -20.19 8.38 8.04
N VAL A 95 -18.96 8.23 7.54
CA VAL A 95 -17.80 7.81 8.35
C VAL A 95 -17.51 8.81 9.47
N ILE A 96 -17.47 10.13 9.15
CA ILE A 96 -17.27 11.18 10.15
C ILE A 96 -18.33 11.07 11.25
N ALA A 97 -19.61 10.90 10.89
CA ALA A 97 -20.70 10.79 11.87
C ALA A 97 -20.55 9.57 12.79
N VAL A 98 -20.07 8.45 12.27
CA VAL A 98 -19.77 7.24 13.09
C VAL A 98 -18.65 7.54 14.07
N LEU A 99 -17.52 8.07 13.59
CA LEU A 99 -16.32 8.29 14.41
C LEU A 99 -16.52 9.40 15.46
N GLN A 100 -17.21 10.47 15.10
CA GLN A 100 -17.51 11.57 16.04
C GLN A 100 -18.44 11.13 17.19
N ARG A 101 -19.44 10.28 16.92
CA ARG A 101 -20.30 9.74 17.99
C ARG A 101 -19.52 8.92 19.03
N LYS A 102 -18.38 8.37 18.63
CA LYS A 102 -17.52 7.53 19.47
C LYS A 102 -16.28 8.28 19.99
N ASN A 103 -16.18 9.59 19.71
CA ASN A 103 -15.02 10.44 20.04
C ASN A 103 -13.70 9.85 19.50
N ILE A 104 -13.71 9.32 18.28
CA ILE A 104 -12.54 8.74 17.63
C ILE A 104 -11.93 9.76 16.67
N PRO A 105 -10.67 10.14 16.84
CA PRO A 105 -9.93 10.94 15.88
C PRO A 105 -9.79 10.21 14.54
N TYR A 106 -9.77 10.98 13.44
CA TYR A 106 -9.64 10.45 12.10
C TYR A 106 -8.74 11.32 11.23
N ALA A 107 -8.38 10.81 10.06
CA ALA A 107 -7.68 11.58 9.05
C ALA A 107 -8.20 11.27 7.64
N PHE A 108 -7.99 12.22 6.74
CA PHE A 108 -8.26 12.09 5.32
C PHE A 108 -6.97 11.81 4.56
N VAL A 109 -6.98 10.82 3.69
CA VAL A 109 -5.84 10.45 2.86
C VAL A 109 -6.07 10.93 1.42
N GLY A 110 -5.37 11.99 1.05
CA GLY A 110 -5.25 12.45 -0.33
C GLY A 110 -3.92 12.03 -0.95
N THR A 111 -3.70 12.35 -2.22
CA THR A 111 -2.44 12.04 -2.91
C THR A 111 -1.27 12.93 -2.47
N GLN A 112 -1.55 14.14 -1.99
CA GLN A 112 -0.55 15.13 -1.61
C GLN A 112 -0.36 15.27 -0.10
N HIS A 113 -1.38 14.97 0.69
CA HIS A 113 -1.40 15.13 2.15
C HIS A 113 -2.21 14.04 2.83
N ILE A 114 -1.87 13.79 4.09
CA ILE A 114 -2.78 13.21 5.08
C ILE A 114 -3.14 14.35 6.03
N ALA A 115 -4.44 14.66 6.15
CA ALA A 115 -4.92 15.73 7.03
C ALA A 115 -5.70 15.12 8.19
N VAL A 116 -5.32 15.46 9.44
CA VAL A 116 -5.98 14.94 10.65
C VAL A 116 -7.17 15.80 11.06
N SER A 117 -8.20 15.18 11.63
CA SER A 117 -9.35 15.89 12.21
C SER A 117 -8.97 16.74 13.41
N GLU A 118 -7.97 16.27 14.17
CA GLU A 118 -7.40 16.96 15.32
C GLU A 118 -5.96 16.49 15.57
N ARG A 119 -5.13 17.36 16.10
CA ARG A 119 -3.78 17.03 16.54
C ARG A 119 -3.78 16.72 18.03
N ASN A 120 -3.39 15.51 18.36
CA ASN A 120 -3.17 15.07 19.74
C ASN A 120 -2.07 14.01 19.77
N SER A 121 -1.66 13.59 20.97
CA SER A 121 -0.56 12.62 21.14
C SER A 121 -0.84 11.28 20.43
N LEU A 122 -2.10 10.85 20.32
CA LEU A 122 -2.47 9.62 19.66
C LEU A 122 -2.24 9.71 18.13
N THR A 123 -2.77 10.76 17.49
CA THR A 123 -2.62 10.98 16.04
C THR A 123 -1.17 11.25 15.65
N GLU A 124 -0.45 12.07 16.43
CA GLU A 124 0.96 12.42 16.17
C GLU A 124 1.87 11.20 16.32
N ASN A 125 1.78 10.45 17.41
CA ASN A 125 2.62 9.26 17.64
C ASN A 125 2.35 8.15 16.61
N THR A 126 1.07 7.95 16.25
CA THR A 126 0.69 6.92 15.27
C THR A 126 1.21 7.25 13.86
N LEU A 127 1.11 8.50 13.44
CA LEU A 127 1.54 8.94 12.12
C LEU A 127 3.05 9.22 12.01
N ALA A 128 3.77 9.35 13.13
CA ALA A 128 5.20 9.64 13.14
C ALA A 128 6.05 8.64 12.33
N SER A 129 5.62 7.38 12.23
CA SER A 129 6.28 6.35 11.44
C SER A 129 6.03 6.46 9.93
N ILE A 130 5.08 7.31 9.51
CA ILE A 130 4.64 7.45 8.12
C ILE A 130 4.99 8.83 7.58
N LEU A 131 4.73 9.90 8.33
CA LEU A 131 4.90 11.28 7.91
C LEU A 131 5.41 12.15 9.05
N THR A 132 6.28 13.11 8.70
CA THR A 132 6.83 14.07 9.67
C THR A 132 5.86 15.21 9.98
N VAL A 133 4.95 15.54 9.07
CA VAL A 133 4.00 16.65 9.22
C VAL A 133 2.65 16.26 8.62
N CYS A 134 1.61 16.27 9.46
CA CYS A 134 0.22 16.15 9.03
C CYS A 134 -0.51 17.45 9.40
N PRO A 135 -1.07 18.19 8.44
CA PRO A 135 -1.89 19.35 8.74
C PRO A 135 -3.15 18.94 9.52
N GLU A 136 -3.60 19.79 10.43
CA GLU A 136 -4.93 19.69 11.02
C GLU A 136 -5.91 20.40 10.11
N ASP A 137 -6.79 19.66 9.47
CA ASP A 137 -7.88 20.19 8.65
C ASP A 137 -9.08 19.24 8.68
N PRO A 138 -10.06 19.44 9.58
CA PRO A 138 -11.26 18.62 9.68
C PRO A 138 -12.19 18.79 8.46
N HIS A 139 -11.91 19.73 7.57
CA HIS A 139 -12.68 20.02 6.36
C HIS A 139 -11.90 19.78 5.07
N TYR A 140 -10.81 19.03 5.14
CA TYR A 140 -9.93 18.73 4.01
C TYR A 140 -10.69 18.20 2.77
N TYR A 141 -11.67 17.34 2.97
CA TYR A 141 -12.50 16.74 1.92
C TYR A 141 -13.32 17.76 1.09
N GLN A 142 -13.57 18.96 1.60
CA GLN A 142 -14.30 20.00 0.86
C GLN A 142 -13.47 20.65 -0.27
N LYS A 143 -12.14 20.45 -0.25
CA LYS A 143 -11.21 21.09 -1.19
C LYS A 143 -10.32 20.08 -1.93
N HIS A 144 -10.28 18.85 -1.46
CA HIS A 144 -9.36 17.82 -1.95
C HIS A 144 -10.07 16.48 -2.08
N GLU A 145 -9.69 15.70 -3.10
CA GLU A 145 -10.12 14.32 -3.20
C GLU A 145 -9.55 13.49 -2.05
N VAL A 146 -10.42 12.68 -1.44
CA VAL A 146 -10.09 11.73 -0.38
C VAL A 146 -10.26 10.33 -0.94
N TYR A 147 -9.25 9.51 -0.80
CA TYR A 147 -9.24 8.14 -1.35
C TYR A 147 -9.47 7.08 -0.28
N GLN A 148 -9.18 7.43 0.96
CA GLN A 148 -9.25 6.57 2.13
C GLN A 148 -9.32 7.47 3.36
N MET A 149 -9.94 7.00 4.44
CA MET A 149 -9.81 7.64 5.74
C MET A 149 -9.00 6.77 6.69
N LEU A 150 -8.44 7.37 7.72
CA LEU A 150 -7.85 6.67 8.87
C LEU A 150 -8.73 6.91 10.09
N ALA A 151 -8.82 5.92 10.98
CA ALA A 151 -9.39 6.09 12.31
C ALA A 151 -8.38 5.64 13.36
N PHE A 152 -8.28 6.40 14.46
CA PHE A 152 -7.25 6.19 15.48
C PHE A 152 -7.87 5.62 16.75
N TYR A 153 -7.77 4.30 16.92
CA TYR A 153 -8.29 3.56 18.08
C TYR A 153 -7.57 2.21 18.25
N PRO A 154 -7.52 1.67 19.50
CA PRO A 154 -6.87 0.39 19.77
C PRO A 154 -7.73 -0.82 19.34
N PRO A 155 -7.14 -2.04 19.20
CA PRO A 155 -7.83 -3.24 18.71
C PRO A 155 -9.08 -3.66 19.53
N GLN A 156 -9.14 -3.31 20.81
CA GLN A 156 -10.27 -3.62 21.68
C GLN A 156 -11.59 -3.00 21.20
N GLN A 157 -11.50 -1.93 20.38
CA GLN A 157 -12.65 -1.24 19.81
C GLN A 157 -13.06 -1.77 18.42
N ASP A 158 -12.30 -2.70 17.81
CA ASP A 158 -12.60 -3.24 16.48
C ASP A 158 -14.04 -3.81 16.41
N GLY A 159 -14.44 -4.58 17.43
CA GLY A 159 -15.78 -5.19 17.51
C GLY A 159 -16.93 -4.19 17.60
N GLU A 160 -16.65 -2.95 17.99
CA GLU A 160 -17.66 -1.89 18.10
C GLU A 160 -17.70 -0.99 16.86
N ILE A 161 -16.53 -0.75 16.23
CA ILE A 161 -16.40 0.24 15.15
C ILE A 161 -16.54 -0.41 13.79
N SER A 162 -15.90 -1.57 13.57
CA SER A 162 -15.90 -2.22 12.27
C SER A 162 -17.30 -2.54 11.74
N PRO A 163 -18.25 -3.06 12.54
CA PRO A 163 -19.61 -3.31 12.07
C PRO A 163 -20.34 -2.03 11.59
N ASP A 164 -20.15 -0.89 12.29
CA ASP A 164 -20.75 0.38 11.89
C ASP A 164 -20.19 0.87 10.54
N ILE A 165 -18.89 0.67 10.30
CA ILE A 165 -18.23 1.00 9.03
C ILE A 165 -18.65 0.03 7.92
N GLU A 166 -18.76 -1.25 8.22
CA GLU A 166 -19.23 -2.28 7.27
C GLU A 166 -20.68 -2.03 6.83
N ALA A 167 -21.54 -1.55 7.72
CA ALA A 167 -22.91 -1.17 7.39
C ALA A 167 -22.99 -0.02 6.36
N LEU A 168 -21.92 0.76 6.18
CA LEU A 168 -21.78 1.80 5.15
C LEU A 168 -21.26 1.24 3.82
N GLY A 169 -21.00 -0.07 3.68
CA GLY A 169 -20.38 -0.68 2.50
C GLY A 169 -18.87 -0.47 2.41
N LEU A 170 -18.25 -0.07 3.52
CA LEU A 170 -16.82 0.14 3.66
C LEU A 170 -16.19 -1.01 4.49
N LYS A 171 -14.87 -1.03 4.63
CA LYS A 171 -14.15 -1.96 5.51
C LYS A 171 -13.06 -1.25 6.28
N THR A 172 -12.69 -1.84 7.42
CA THR A 172 -11.51 -1.44 8.19
C THR A 172 -10.37 -2.41 7.95
N VAL A 173 -9.14 -1.89 7.81
CA VAL A 173 -7.92 -2.69 7.71
C VAL A 173 -6.91 -2.15 8.71
N ARG A 174 -6.59 -2.94 9.74
CA ARG A 174 -5.62 -2.53 10.77
C ARG A 174 -4.20 -2.63 10.25
N TRP A 175 -3.45 -1.54 10.40
CA TRP A 175 -2.04 -1.45 10.01
C TRP A 175 -1.13 -0.99 11.17
N HIS A 176 -1.72 -0.52 12.28
CA HIS A 176 -1.01 -0.09 13.48
C HIS A 176 -1.81 -0.47 14.72
N GLU A 177 -1.16 -0.62 15.87
CA GLU A 177 -1.86 -0.92 17.14
C GLU A 177 -2.96 0.11 17.48
N ASN A 178 -2.82 1.35 17.00
CA ASN A 178 -3.75 2.45 17.26
C ASN A 178 -4.35 3.03 15.97
N ALA A 179 -4.32 2.35 14.84
CA ALA A 179 -4.94 2.86 13.63
C ALA A 179 -5.43 1.78 12.66
N VAL A 180 -6.50 2.12 11.97
CA VAL A 180 -7.05 1.36 10.84
C VAL A 180 -7.20 2.27 9.63
N ASP A 181 -7.07 1.69 8.45
CA ASP A 181 -7.57 2.26 7.20
C ASP A 181 -9.07 2.01 7.11
N ILE A 182 -9.82 3.00 6.62
CA ILE A 182 -11.23 2.88 6.21
C ILE A 182 -11.28 3.10 4.72
N LEU A 183 -11.67 2.07 3.98
CA LEU A 183 -11.70 2.08 2.52
C LEU A 183 -12.90 1.30 1.98
N ARG A 184 -13.15 1.42 0.67
CA ARG A 184 -14.23 0.67 0.00
C ARG A 184 -14.04 -0.83 0.18
N SER A 185 -15.12 -1.57 0.45
CA SER A 185 -15.07 -3.03 0.66
C SER A 185 -14.46 -3.78 -0.53
N GLY A 186 -14.73 -3.31 -1.76
CA GLY A 186 -14.13 -3.86 -3.00
C GLY A 186 -12.74 -3.31 -3.34
N GLY A 187 -12.14 -2.44 -2.51
CA GLY A 187 -10.80 -1.87 -2.76
C GLY A 187 -9.70 -2.73 -2.16
N SER A 188 -8.66 -3.03 -2.94
CA SER A 188 -7.44 -3.70 -2.49
C SER A 188 -6.29 -3.50 -3.47
N LYS A 189 -5.06 -3.82 -3.06
CA LYS A 189 -3.91 -3.86 -3.98
C LYS A 189 -4.18 -4.79 -5.17
N ALA A 190 -4.80 -5.94 -4.94
CA ALA A 190 -5.14 -6.92 -5.99
C ALA A 190 -6.09 -6.34 -7.04
N VAL A 191 -7.14 -5.64 -6.61
CA VAL A 191 -8.10 -4.97 -7.51
C VAL A 191 -7.40 -3.86 -8.30
N GLY A 192 -6.56 -3.05 -7.66
CA GLY A 192 -5.76 -2.03 -8.34
C GLY A 192 -4.84 -2.63 -9.40
N ILE A 193 -4.15 -3.73 -9.09
CA ILE A 193 -3.31 -4.47 -10.04
C ILE A 193 -4.15 -4.98 -11.22
N ALA A 194 -5.29 -5.63 -10.95
CA ALA A 194 -6.15 -6.17 -12.00
C ALA A 194 -6.61 -5.08 -12.99
N HIS A 195 -7.02 -3.92 -12.49
CA HIS A 195 -7.40 -2.79 -13.33
C HIS A 195 -6.22 -2.24 -14.14
N ALA A 196 -5.05 -2.11 -13.51
CA ALA A 196 -3.86 -1.57 -14.16
C ALA A 196 -3.35 -2.48 -15.29
N VAL A 197 -3.19 -3.79 -15.02
CA VAL A 197 -2.67 -4.73 -16.02
C VAL A 197 -3.65 -4.96 -17.16
N ALA A 198 -4.96 -4.95 -16.89
CA ALA A 198 -5.98 -5.04 -17.94
C ALA A 198 -5.88 -3.86 -18.93
N LYS A 199 -5.65 -2.63 -18.45
CA LYS A 199 -5.43 -1.46 -19.31
C LYS A 199 -4.15 -1.57 -20.17
N LEU A 200 -3.16 -2.31 -19.70
CA LEU A 200 -1.91 -2.57 -20.44
C LEU A 200 -1.98 -3.82 -21.32
N GLY A 201 -3.10 -4.56 -21.34
CA GLY A 201 -3.22 -5.81 -22.06
C GLY A 201 -2.33 -6.93 -21.52
N ILE A 202 -1.93 -6.86 -20.25
CA ILE A 202 -1.13 -7.88 -19.56
C ILE A 202 -2.10 -8.85 -18.87
N ALA A 203 -1.94 -10.15 -19.15
CA ALA A 203 -2.73 -11.17 -18.47
C ALA A 203 -2.23 -11.37 -17.02
N MET A 204 -3.14 -11.60 -16.09
CA MET A 204 -2.81 -11.76 -14.66
C MET A 204 -1.80 -12.90 -14.42
N GLN A 205 -1.83 -13.94 -15.24
CA GLN A 205 -0.84 -15.03 -15.18
C GLN A 205 0.61 -14.60 -15.48
N ASP A 206 0.80 -13.46 -16.16
CA ASP A 206 2.12 -12.88 -16.49
C ASP A 206 2.56 -11.84 -15.42
N VAL A 207 1.83 -11.73 -14.31
CA VAL A 207 2.10 -10.80 -13.21
C VAL A 207 2.74 -11.55 -12.05
N MET A 208 3.79 -10.97 -11.48
CA MET A 208 4.41 -11.40 -10.22
C MET A 208 4.23 -10.29 -9.17
N ALA A 209 4.18 -10.66 -7.89
CA ALA A 209 4.15 -9.68 -6.81
C ALA A 209 4.95 -10.16 -5.59
N PHE A 210 5.60 -9.21 -4.92
CA PHE A 210 6.29 -9.39 -3.63
C PHE A 210 5.56 -8.61 -2.55
N GLY A 211 5.36 -9.22 -1.37
CA GLY A 211 4.71 -8.59 -0.23
C GLY A 211 5.00 -9.33 1.07
N ASP A 212 4.64 -8.73 2.21
CA ASP A 212 4.91 -9.30 3.52
C ASP A 212 3.71 -9.21 4.49
N GLY A 213 2.79 -8.25 4.28
CA GLY A 213 1.74 -7.89 5.20
C GLY A 213 0.38 -8.54 4.95
N MET A 214 -0.55 -8.31 5.88
CA MET A 214 -1.93 -8.79 5.77
C MET A 214 -2.68 -8.20 4.56
N ASN A 215 -2.36 -6.95 4.18
CA ASN A 215 -2.93 -6.27 3.02
C ASN A 215 -2.35 -6.76 1.67
N ASP A 216 -1.34 -7.64 1.71
CA ASP A 216 -0.76 -8.28 0.51
C ASP A 216 -1.38 -9.63 0.18
N ILE A 217 -2.09 -10.26 1.11
CA ILE A 217 -2.61 -11.62 0.96
C ILE A 217 -3.40 -11.77 -0.33
N GLU A 218 -4.37 -10.89 -0.57
CA GLU A 218 -5.21 -10.92 -1.77
C GLU A 218 -4.37 -10.74 -3.04
N MET A 219 -3.39 -9.82 -3.03
CA MET A 219 -2.44 -9.60 -4.10
C MET A 219 -1.64 -10.87 -4.42
N LEU A 220 -1.02 -11.48 -3.39
CA LEU A 220 -0.19 -12.67 -3.53
C LEU A 220 -0.97 -13.88 -4.06
N GLN A 221 -2.27 -13.99 -3.73
CA GLN A 221 -3.17 -15.05 -4.22
C GLN A 221 -3.64 -14.83 -5.65
N THR A 222 -3.85 -13.56 -6.04
CA THR A 222 -4.52 -13.20 -7.30
C THR A 222 -3.55 -13.15 -8.48
N VAL A 223 -2.30 -12.72 -8.27
CA VAL A 223 -1.29 -12.64 -9.34
C VAL A 223 -0.86 -14.02 -9.81
N GLY A 224 -0.30 -14.09 -11.02
CA GLY A 224 0.23 -15.33 -11.59
C GLY A 224 1.28 -16.01 -10.70
N PHE A 225 2.09 -15.21 -10.00
CA PHE A 225 3.10 -15.73 -9.06
C PHE A 225 3.33 -14.78 -7.88
N GLY A 226 2.75 -15.10 -6.72
CA GLY A 226 2.97 -14.37 -5.46
C GLY A 226 4.21 -14.86 -4.72
N VAL A 227 5.01 -13.93 -4.22
CA VAL A 227 6.22 -14.17 -3.42
C VAL A 227 6.08 -13.45 -2.08
N ALA A 228 6.13 -14.18 -0.98
CA ALA A 228 6.14 -13.59 0.36
C ALA A 228 7.57 -13.39 0.85
N MET A 229 7.80 -12.29 1.57
CA MET A 229 9.07 -12.03 2.24
C MET A 229 9.28 -12.95 3.44
N GLY A 230 10.53 -13.31 3.72
CA GLY A 230 10.90 -14.16 4.86
C GLY A 230 10.55 -13.56 6.23
N ASN A 231 10.51 -12.22 6.33
CA ASN A 231 10.04 -11.50 7.51
C ASN A 231 8.52 -11.33 7.56
N GLY A 232 7.78 -11.72 6.51
CA GLY A 232 6.34 -11.47 6.38
C GLY A 232 5.48 -12.26 7.36
N GLU A 233 4.21 -11.84 7.46
CA GLU A 233 3.20 -12.47 8.29
C GLU A 233 2.98 -13.94 7.89
N PRO A 234 2.71 -14.85 8.84
CA PRO A 234 2.46 -16.27 8.53
C PRO A 234 1.36 -16.47 7.47
N GLN A 235 0.32 -15.64 7.51
CA GLN A 235 -0.80 -15.68 6.57
C GLN A 235 -0.38 -15.25 5.16
N ALA A 236 0.49 -14.23 5.04
CA ALA A 236 1.05 -13.80 3.76
C ALA A 236 1.93 -14.89 3.15
N LYS A 237 2.78 -15.54 3.97
CA LYS A 237 3.59 -16.70 3.54
C LYS A 237 2.74 -17.88 3.08
N ALA A 238 1.64 -18.17 3.78
CA ALA A 238 0.72 -19.23 3.40
C ALA A 238 -0.05 -18.95 2.10
N ALA A 239 -0.23 -17.67 1.76
CA ALA A 239 -0.92 -17.22 0.55
C ALA A 239 -0.02 -17.22 -0.70
N ALA A 240 1.29 -17.17 -0.53
CA ALA A 240 2.26 -17.06 -1.61
C ALA A 240 2.65 -18.42 -2.20
N ARG A 241 3.14 -18.41 -3.45
CA ARG A 241 3.71 -19.59 -4.11
C ARG A 241 5.17 -19.85 -3.74
N HIS A 242 5.87 -18.81 -3.29
CA HIS A 242 7.27 -18.87 -2.87
C HIS A 242 7.48 -17.94 -1.67
N VAL A 243 8.41 -18.32 -0.79
CA VAL A 243 8.86 -17.48 0.31
C VAL A 243 10.35 -17.20 0.08
N CYS A 244 10.68 -15.95 -0.20
CA CYS A 244 12.06 -15.52 -0.39
C CYS A 244 12.73 -15.17 0.96
N PRO A 245 14.04 -14.88 1.01
CA PRO A 245 14.69 -14.39 2.23
C PRO A 245 14.06 -13.09 2.76
N SER A 246 14.43 -12.73 3.98
CA SER A 246 13.94 -11.52 4.66
C SER A 246 14.42 -10.24 3.95
N VAL A 247 13.68 -9.13 4.15
CA VAL A 247 14.09 -7.78 3.70
C VAL A 247 15.49 -7.41 4.21
N ASP A 248 15.88 -7.90 5.38
CA ASP A 248 17.21 -7.69 5.96
C ASP A 248 18.32 -8.56 5.34
N GLU A 249 17.95 -9.50 4.47
CA GLU A 249 18.86 -10.49 3.83
C GLU A 249 18.86 -10.34 2.30
N ASP A 250 18.65 -9.14 1.76
CA ASP A 250 18.50 -8.88 0.33
C ASP A 250 17.34 -9.66 -0.33
N GLY A 251 16.25 -9.84 0.41
CA GLY A 251 15.18 -10.78 0.10
C GLY A 251 14.60 -10.65 -1.30
N VAL A 252 14.33 -9.43 -1.78
CA VAL A 252 13.82 -9.21 -3.14
C VAL A 252 14.85 -9.63 -4.19
N TYR A 253 16.10 -9.21 -4.06
CA TYR A 253 17.17 -9.56 -5.00
C TYR A 253 17.39 -11.06 -5.04
N ARG A 254 17.60 -11.67 -3.88
CA ARG A 254 17.83 -13.13 -3.76
C ARG A 254 16.62 -13.93 -4.22
N GLY A 255 15.41 -13.50 -3.87
CA GLY A 255 14.18 -14.16 -4.33
C GLY A 255 14.05 -14.16 -5.86
N LEU A 256 14.41 -13.07 -6.50
CA LEU A 256 14.44 -13.00 -7.97
C LEU A 256 15.51 -13.92 -8.58
N GLN A 257 16.68 -14.06 -7.93
CA GLN A 257 17.73 -15.01 -8.33
C GLN A 257 17.28 -16.46 -8.12
N GLU A 258 16.72 -16.81 -6.95
CA GLU A 258 16.21 -18.15 -6.64
C GLU A 258 15.16 -18.62 -7.66
N LEU A 259 14.38 -17.67 -8.19
CA LEU A 259 13.36 -17.91 -9.22
C LEU A 259 13.90 -17.85 -10.65
N GLY A 260 15.20 -17.58 -10.85
CA GLY A 260 15.84 -17.48 -12.16
C GLY A 260 15.32 -16.30 -13.00
N ILE A 261 14.84 -15.23 -12.37
CA ILE A 261 14.34 -14.04 -13.04
C ILE A 261 15.50 -13.09 -13.36
N ILE A 262 16.44 -12.95 -12.42
CA ILE A 262 17.71 -12.21 -12.59
C ILE A 262 18.89 -13.17 -12.34
N ASP A 263 20.11 -12.71 -12.70
CA ASP A 263 21.34 -13.51 -12.62
C ASP A 263 21.99 -13.45 -11.22
#